data_9da04c9cbc44c94b591829a03bced839
#
_entry.id   9da04c9cbc44c94b591829a03bced839
#
_cell.length_a   1.000
_cell.length_b   1.000
_cell.length_c   1.000
_cell.angle_alpha   90.00
_cell.angle_beta   90.00
_cell.angle_gamma   90.00
#
_symmetry.space_group_name_H-M   'P 1'
#
loop_
_entity.id
_entity.type
_entity.pdbx_description
1 polymer ?
#
loop_
_entity_poly.entity_id
_entity_poly.type
_entity_poly.pdbx_seq_one_letter_code
_entity_poly.pdbx_strand_id
1 'polypeptide(L)'
;MPENFLPALDAAALPPGKGETIEIAGQRIAVFNVGGEFYALHDACPHRGGPLGSGWVEGEKCTVACPLHGWEFDIKTGACISMPGRPVRAYPVRLVEGKVWVSVQQSAASGQ
;
A
#
# COMPACT_ATOMS: atom_id res chain seq x y z
N MET A 1 -18.38 -4.80 -10.59
CA MET A 1 -17.10 -4.85 -9.90
C MET A 1 -16.12 -5.70 -10.66
N PRO A 2 -14.89 -5.28 -10.78
CA PRO A 2 -13.88 -6.15 -11.39
C PRO A 2 -13.73 -7.44 -10.60
N GLU A 3 -13.51 -8.54 -11.32
CA GLU A 3 -13.54 -9.84 -10.69
C GLU A 3 -12.51 -10.06 -9.60
N ASN A 4 -11.33 -9.46 -9.78
CA ASN A 4 -10.23 -9.75 -8.88
C ASN A 4 -10.08 -8.75 -7.75
N PHE A 5 -11.02 -7.83 -7.61
CA PHE A 5 -10.95 -6.83 -6.57
C PHE A 5 -11.79 -7.23 -5.38
N LEU A 6 -11.22 -7.07 -4.19
CA LEU A 6 -11.88 -7.39 -2.93
C LEU A 6 -12.01 -6.13 -2.10
N PRO A 7 -13.08 -6.03 -1.31
CA PRO A 7 -13.26 -4.84 -0.48
C PRO A 7 -12.20 -4.79 0.62
N ALA A 8 -11.62 -3.61 0.79
CA ALA A 8 -10.57 -3.42 1.77
C ALA A 8 -11.05 -2.62 2.96
N LEU A 9 -11.46 -1.38 2.72
CA LEU A 9 -11.94 -0.53 3.80
C LEU A 9 -12.76 0.61 3.22
N ASP A 10 -13.47 1.31 4.09
CA ASP A 10 -14.19 2.49 3.66
C ASP A 10 -13.21 3.64 3.50
N ALA A 11 -13.38 4.41 2.42
CA ALA A 11 -12.50 5.52 2.17
C ALA A 11 -12.53 6.52 3.31
N ALA A 12 -13.70 6.71 3.93
CA ALA A 12 -13.83 7.67 5.02
C ALA A 12 -13.10 7.23 6.28
N ALA A 13 -12.75 5.95 6.37
CA ALA A 13 -12.04 5.45 7.56
C ALA A 13 -10.55 5.69 7.50
N LEU A 14 -10.03 6.15 6.35
CA LEU A 14 -8.60 6.35 6.19
C LEU A 14 -8.35 7.77 5.68
N PRO A 15 -8.06 8.71 6.59
CA PRO A 15 -7.84 10.10 6.18
C PRO A 15 -6.54 10.28 5.40
N PRO A 16 -6.41 11.40 4.67
CA PRO A 16 -5.18 11.66 3.92
C PRO A 16 -3.97 11.70 4.83
N GLY A 17 -2.86 11.18 4.31
CA GLY A 17 -1.61 11.14 5.05
C GLY A 17 -1.48 9.96 5.97
N LYS A 18 -2.40 9.01 5.89
CA LYS A 18 -2.41 7.84 6.77
C LYS A 18 -2.33 6.55 5.98
N GLY A 19 -1.82 5.53 6.64
CA GLY A 19 -1.84 4.18 6.13
C GLY A 19 -2.47 3.26 7.14
N GLU A 20 -2.87 2.09 6.68
CA GLU A 20 -3.46 1.10 7.56
C GLU A 20 -3.14 -0.28 7.04
N THR A 21 -2.81 -1.19 7.95
CA THR A 21 -2.56 -2.59 7.60
C THR A 21 -3.87 -3.35 7.71
N ILE A 22 -4.22 -4.05 6.63
CA ILE A 22 -5.40 -4.90 6.64
C ILE A 22 -5.02 -6.26 6.11
N GLU A 23 -5.89 -7.23 6.32
CA GLU A 23 -5.68 -8.57 5.80
C GLU A 23 -6.75 -8.88 4.78
N ILE A 24 -6.32 -9.27 3.57
CA ILE A 24 -7.24 -9.62 2.50
C ILE A 24 -6.78 -10.94 1.92
N ALA A 25 -7.68 -11.94 1.91
CA ALA A 25 -7.38 -13.24 1.32
C ALA A 25 -6.10 -13.83 1.89
N GLY A 26 -5.88 -13.63 3.18
CA GLY A 26 -4.71 -14.19 3.85
C GLY A 26 -3.43 -13.42 3.67
N GLN A 27 -3.48 -12.25 3.02
CA GLN A 27 -2.30 -11.45 2.79
C GLN A 27 -2.38 -10.15 3.56
N ARG A 28 -1.24 -9.70 4.08
CA ARG A 28 -1.16 -8.43 4.78
C ARG A 28 -0.92 -7.32 3.75
N ILE A 29 -1.83 -6.37 3.72
CA ILE A 29 -1.83 -5.30 2.73
C ILE A 29 -1.80 -3.96 3.45
N ALA A 30 -0.90 -3.09 3.02
CA ALA A 30 -0.86 -1.71 3.52
C ALA A 30 -1.61 -0.82 2.55
N VAL A 31 -2.66 -0.16 3.03
CA VAL A 31 -3.45 0.75 2.21
C VAL A 31 -3.15 2.17 2.66
N PHE A 32 -2.90 3.06 1.71
CA PHE A 32 -2.52 4.43 1.99
C PHE A 32 -3.47 5.41 1.31
N ASN A 33 -3.75 6.51 2.00
CA ASN A 33 -4.46 7.64 1.41
C ASN A 33 -3.45 8.77 1.27
N VAL A 34 -3.12 9.11 0.03
CA VAL A 34 -2.17 10.18 -0.24
C VAL A 34 -2.89 11.25 -1.03
N GLY A 35 -3.26 12.33 -0.32
CA GLY A 35 -3.95 13.44 -0.96
C GLY A 35 -5.31 13.08 -1.55
N GLY A 36 -5.96 12.07 -1.02
CA GLY A 36 -7.26 11.64 -1.52
C GLY A 36 -7.20 10.49 -2.49
N GLU A 37 -6.01 10.06 -2.89
CA GLU A 37 -5.85 8.89 -3.75
C GLU A 37 -5.37 7.72 -2.94
N PHE A 38 -5.87 6.53 -3.26
CA PHE A 38 -5.59 5.35 -2.47
C PHE A 38 -4.64 4.41 -3.21
N TYR A 39 -3.72 3.84 -2.44
CA TYR A 39 -2.71 2.92 -2.96
C TYR A 39 -2.56 1.76 -2.01
N ALA A 40 -2.07 0.63 -2.52
CA ALA A 40 -1.89 -0.56 -1.71
C ALA A 40 -0.56 -1.21 -2.00
N LEU A 41 0.17 -1.54 -0.94
CA LEU A 41 1.44 -2.24 -1.03
C LEU A 41 1.38 -3.49 -0.16
N HIS A 42 2.26 -4.44 -0.46
CA HIS A 42 2.50 -5.54 0.48
C HIS A 42 3.01 -4.95 1.78
N ASP A 43 2.43 -5.35 2.89
CA ASP A 43 2.66 -4.67 4.15
C ASP A 43 4.02 -4.92 4.76
N ALA A 44 4.63 -6.06 4.52
CA ALA A 44 5.87 -6.44 5.19
C ALA A 44 7.09 -5.85 4.51
N CYS A 45 7.83 -5.01 5.23
CA CYS A 45 9.08 -4.47 4.74
C CYS A 45 10.08 -5.60 4.52
N PRO A 46 10.76 -5.66 3.36
CA PRO A 46 11.69 -6.76 3.10
C PRO A 46 12.88 -6.79 4.04
N HIS A 47 13.17 -5.68 4.73
CA HIS A 47 14.30 -5.66 5.66
C HIS A 47 14.01 -6.51 6.89
N ARG A 48 12.91 -6.23 7.58
CA ARG A 48 12.60 -6.94 8.82
C ARG A 48 11.12 -7.28 8.97
N GLY A 49 10.35 -7.20 7.89
CA GLY A 49 8.94 -7.49 7.97
C GLY A 49 8.10 -6.45 8.67
N GLY A 50 8.64 -5.24 8.85
CA GLY A 50 7.91 -4.19 9.53
C GLY A 50 6.64 -3.80 8.81
N PRO A 51 5.58 -3.41 9.55
CA PRO A 51 4.29 -3.11 8.94
C PRO A 51 4.31 -1.75 8.26
N LEU A 52 4.37 -1.74 6.93
CA LEU A 52 4.42 -0.49 6.18
C LEU A 52 3.16 0.34 6.38
N GLY A 53 2.02 -0.31 6.67
CA GLY A 53 0.79 0.41 6.92
C GLY A 53 0.85 1.30 8.14
N SER A 54 1.78 1.04 9.05
CA SER A 54 2.00 1.86 10.24
C SER A 54 3.14 2.84 10.06
N GLY A 55 3.72 2.93 8.87
CA GLY A 55 4.86 3.78 8.63
C GLY A 55 4.50 5.24 8.50
N TRP A 56 5.54 6.06 8.28
CA TRP A 56 5.37 7.49 8.13
C TRP A 56 5.16 7.83 6.66
N VAL A 57 4.01 8.43 6.36
CA VAL A 57 3.66 8.80 4.99
C VAL A 57 4.14 10.22 4.73
N GLU A 58 4.88 10.37 3.64
CA GLU A 58 5.31 11.68 3.16
C GLU A 58 4.48 12.02 1.93
N GLY A 59 3.45 12.84 2.11
CA GLY A 59 2.47 13.05 1.06
C GLY A 59 3.01 13.70 -0.19
N GLU A 60 3.91 14.67 -0.03
CA GLU A 60 4.44 15.37 -1.19
C GLU A 60 5.29 14.48 -2.07
N LYS A 61 6.00 13.54 -1.47
CA LYS A 61 6.84 12.62 -2.23
C LYS A 61 6.13 11.33 -2.57
N CYS A 62 4.98 11.09 -1.95
CA CYS A 62 4.24 9.85 -2.09
C CYS A 62 5.10 8.65 -1.70
N THR A 63 5.70 8.77 -0.52
CA THR A 63 6.57 7.72 0.01
C THR A 63 6.13 7.35 1.41
N VAL A 64 6.55 6.17 1.86
CA VAL A 64 6.32 5.74 3.23
C VAL A 64 7.62 5.20 3.79
N ALA A 65 7.89 5.52 5.06
CA ALA A 65 9.07 5.04 5.76
C ALA A 65 8.65 3.92 6.72
N CYS A 66 9.36 2.80 6.65
CA CYS A 66 9.09 1.66 7.52
C CYS A 66 9.31 2.06 8.98
N PRO A 67 8.39 1.71 9.88
CA PRO A 67 8.53 2.14 11.28
C PRO A 67 9.67 1.48 12.02
N LEU A 68 10.25 0.40 11.50
CA LEU A 68 11.33 -0.26 12.22
C LEU A 68 12.68 0.37 11.97
N HIS A 69 13.06 0.59 10.69
CA HIS A 69 14.39 1.09 10.39
C HIS A 69 14.39 2.23 9.38
N GLY A 70 13.22 2.74 9.03
CA GLY A 70 13.15 3.92 8.19
C GLY A 70 13.40 3.72 6.72
N TRP A 71 13.40 2.49 6.24
CA TRP A 71 13.49 2.27 4.80
C TRP A 71 12.32 2.95 4.12
N GLU A 72 12.59 3.65 3.02
CA GLU A 72 11.57 4.39 2.31
C GLU A 72 11.15 3.68 1.05
N PHE A 73 9.85 3.71 0.79
CA PHE A 73 9.27 3.07 -0.38
C PHE A 73 8.38 4.04 -1.13
N ASP A 74 8.43 3.94 -2.45
CA ASP A 74 7.50 4.68 -3.30
C ASP A 74 6.13 4.04 -3.16
N ILE A 75 5.14 4.81 -2.72
CA ILE A 75 3.82 4.25 -2.44
C ILE A 75 3.12 3.83 -3.73
N LYS A 76 3.40 4.49 -4.84
CA LYS A 76 2.74 4.16 -6.10
C LYS A 76 3.24 2.87 -6.72
N THR A 77 4.54 2.60 -6.60
CA THR A 77 5.14 1.47 -7.30
C THR A 77 5.66 0.37 -6.40
N GLY A 78 5.89 0.69 -5.13
CA GLY A 78 6.50 -0.26 -4.21
C GLY A 78 8.02 -0.31 -4.29
N ALA A 79 8.63 0.52 -5.12
CA ALA A 79 10.08 0.53 -5.24
C ALA A 79 10.70 1.00 -3.93
N CYS A 80 11.76 0.31 -3.50
CA CYS A 80 12.46 0.72 -2.29
C CYS A 80 13.49 1.77 -2.65
N ILE A 81 13.30 2.97 -2.11
CA ILE A 81 14.20 4.08 -2.41
C ILE A 81 15.50 3.92 -1.66
N SER A 82 15.42 3.48 -0.40
CA SER A 82 16.60 3.31 0.44
C SER A 82 17.51 2.19 -0.03
N MET A 83 16.91 1.13 -0.59
CA MET A 83 17.68 -0.03 -1.00
C MET A 83 17.14 -0.52 -2.33
N PRO A 84 17.61 0.05 -3.43
CA PRO A 84 17.14 -0.38 -4.74
C PRO A 84 17.37 -1.87 -4.95
N GLY A 85 16.39 -2.53 -5.55
CA GLY A 85 16.45 -3.98 -5.71
C GLY A 85 15.69 -4.74 -4.65
N ARG A 86 15.11 -4.05 -3.69
CA ARG A 86 14.32 -4.68 -2.63
C ARG A 86 12.91 -4.10 -2.57
N PRO A 87 12.15 -4.16 -3.67
CA PRO A 87 10.81 -3.56 -3.68
C PRO A 87 9.80 -4.41 -2.93
N VAL A 88 8.68 -3.78 -2.59
CA VAL A 88 7.51 -4.54 -2.17
C VAL A 88 6.51 -4.53 -3.31
N ARG A 89 5.60 -5.50 -3.29
CA ARG A 89 4.60 -5.60 -4.33
C ARG A 89 3.58 -4.49 -4.18
N ALA A 90 3.19 -3.87 -5.30
CA ALA A 90 2.11 -2.90 -5.33
C ALA A 90 0.89 -3.55 -5.96
N TYR A 91 -0.29 -3.23 -5.43
CA TYR A 91 -1.53 -3.85 -5.88
C TYR A 91 -2.45 -2.82 -6.50
N PRO A 92 -3.22 -3.19 -7.53
CA PRO A 92 -4.21 -2.28 -8.09
C PRO A 92 -5.29 -1.93 -7.08
N VAL A 93 -5.75 -0.69 -7.12
CA VAL A 93 -6.75 -0.19 -6.19
C VAL A 93 -7.85 0.50 -6.98
N ARG A 94 -9.08 0.34 -6.53
CA ARG A 94 -10.21 1.05 -7.10
C ARG A 94 -11.06 1.62 -5.99
N LEU A 95 -11.54 2.84 -6.21
CA LEU A 95 -12.45 3.50 -5.28
C LEU A 95 -13.83 3.50 -5.91
N VAL A 96 -14.77 2.80 -5.29
CA VAL A 96 -16.12 2.67 -5.82
C VAL A 96 -17.10 2.96 -4.69
N GLU A 97 -17.89 3.99 -4.89
CA GLU A 97 -18.97 4.34 -3.96
C GLU A 97 -18.48 4.44 -2.51
N GLY A 98 -17.35 5.12 -2.35
CA GLY A 98 -16.80 5.36 -1.02
C GLY A 98 -16.08 4.19 -0.39
N LYS A 99 -15.86 3.12 -1.14
CA LYS A 99 -15.17 1.95 -0.63
C LYS A 99 -13.92 1.68 -1.45
N VAL A 100 -12.85 1.34 -0.77
CA VAL A 100 -11.58 1.01 -1.41
C VAL A 100 -11.53 -0.49 -1.67
N TRP A 101 -11.24 -0.86 -2.91
CA TRP A 101 -11.12 -2.26 -3.34
C TRP A 101 -9.70 -2.51 -3.81
N VAL A 102 -9.16 -3.66 -3.48
CA VAL A 102 -7.79 -4.01 -3.80
C VAL A 102 -7.76 -5.36 -4.50
N SER A 103 -6.94 -5.45 -5.56
CA SER A 103 -6.73 -6.72 -6.24
C SER A 103 -5.44 -7.33 -5.73
N VAL A 104 -5.57 -8.39 -4.93
CA VAL A 104 -4.37 -9.02 -4.35
C VAL A 104 -3.82 -10.12 -5.24
N GLN A 105 -4.48 -10.39 -6.35
CA GLN A 105 -4.01 -11.43 -7.26
C GLN A 105 -3.10 -10.90 -8.35
N GLN A 106 -3.00 -9.57 -8.47
CA GLN A 106 -2.18 -8.95 -9.48
C GLN A 106 -1.32 -7.89 -8.86
N SER A 107 -0.17 -7.65 -9.46
CA SER A 107 0.70 -6.58 -9.04
C SER A 107 0.52 -5.40 -9.98
N ALA A 108 0.32 -4.22 -9.43
CA ALA A 108 0.16 -3.02 -10.25
C ALA A 108 1.46 -2.65 -10.96
N ALA A 109 2.59 -3.03 -10.38
CA ALA A 109 3.89 -2.61 -10.90
C ALA A 109 4.52 -3.64 -11.82
N SER A 110 3.94 -4.80 -11.94
CA SER A 110 4.63 -5.88 -12.59
C SER A 110 3.85 -6.44 -13.76
N GLY A 111 4.55 -6.89 -14.75
CA GLY A 111 3.95 -7.62 -15.83
C GLY A 111 3.99 -9.11 -15.64
N GLN A 112 4.19 -9.59 -14.45
CA GLN A 112 4.35 -10.99 -14.22
C GLN A 112 3.14 -11.83 -14.26
#